data_96dce20f38808c79b0b3182267813b44
#
_entry.id   96dce20f38808c79b0b3182267813b44
#
_cell.length_a   1.000
_cell.length_b   1.000
_cell.length_c   1.000
_cell.angle_alpha   90.00
_cell.angle_beta   90.00
_cell.angle_gamma   90.00
#
_symmetry.space_group_name_H-M   'P 1'
#
loop_
_entity.id
_entity.type
_entity.pdbx_description
1 polymer ?
#
loop_
_entity_poly.entity_id
_entity_poly.type
_entity_poly.pdbx_seq_one_letter_code
_entity_poly.pdbx_strand_id
1 'polypeptide(L)'
;MLKKLLLATAALAALAGNVVAEDLKEFRIGIIGGENEADRLRNYQCMIDQLPAVLGVEKVSLFPAADYDGTIQGLLGGTLDYAELGASGYAKVYLENPDAVEPILTTVQTDGSMGYHTIMVARKDSGMTRVEDIKGKKLGFADPDSTSGYLIPTVTLPEALGGKPVKEVVAETGFGGGHENLVLEVLKVTFDAGTTFGSGVGEFKDGYTSGNLRKMVDKGILNMDDLVELWKSPLIPNGPIVVRSSMNDDMKAKFKEFMLALPKTDAACFSAIQGGDFTGFAEVDVNFYKPIIDARRATIGG
;
A
#
# COMPACT_ATOMS: atom_id res chain seq x y z
N MET A 1 -36.07 23.89 66.58
CA MET A 1 -34.95 24.42 65.76
C MET A 1 -34.76 23.55 64.54
N LEU A 2 -35.34 23.96 63.41
CA LEU A 2 -35.34 23.21 62.13
C LEU A 2 -34.20 23.71 61.32
N LYS A 3 -33.15 22.85 61.04
CA LYS A 3 -32.07 23.17 60.12
C LYS A 3 -32.54 22.83 58.70
N LYS A 4 -32.64 23.84 57.85
CA LYS A 4 -32.90 23.70 56.43
C LYS A 4 -31.62 23.21 55.75
N LEU A 5 -31.71 22.05 55.08
CA LEU A 5 -30.67 21.52 54.22
C LEU A 5 -30.95 22.03 52.79
N LEU A 6 -30.08 22.88 52.24
CA LEU A 6 -30.11 23.34 50.88
C LEU A 6 -29.34 22.28 50.03
N LEU A 7 -30.05 21.57 49.16
CA LEU A 7 -29.45 20.75 48.08
C LEU A 7 -29.06 21.69 46.93
N ALA A 8 -27.78 21.83 46.68
CA ALA A 8 -27.25 22.44 45.49
C ALA A 8 -27.12 21.38 44.39
N THR A 9 -28.01 21.38 43.42
CA THR A 9 -27.90 20.59 42.17
C THR A 9 -26.93 21.30 41.26
N ALA A 10 -25.71 20.76 41.12
CA ALA A 10 -24.76 21.18 40.09
C ALA A 10 -25.18 20.56 38.76
N ALA A 11 -25.67 21.38 37.83
CA ALA A 11 -25.90 21.00 36.45
C ALA A 11 -24.55 20.91 35.74
N LEU A 12 -24.10 19.70 35.44
CA LEU A 12 -22.99 19.46 34.50
C LEU A 12 -23.51 19.72 33.09
N ALA A 13 -23.25 20.92 32.55
CA ALA A 13 -23.42 21.20 31.13
C ALA A 13 -22.33 20.44 30.37
N ALA A 14 -22.70 19.34 29.69
CA ALA A 14 -21.85 18.68 28.74
C ALA A 14 -21.60 19.67 27.57
N LEU A 15 -20.42 20.25 27.54
CA LEU A 15 -19.90 20.95 26.36
C LEU A 15 -19.62 19.86 25.29
N ALA A 16 -20.63 19.57 24.49
CA ALA A 16 -20.41 18.95 23.19
C ALA A 16 -19.67 20.00 22.36
N GLY A 17 -18.35 19.99 22.41
CA GLY A 17 -17.52 20.75 21.49
C GLY A 17 -17.82 20.25 20.09
N ASN A 18 -18.48 21.08 19.26
CA ASN A 18 -18.45 20.88 17.84
C ASN A 18 -16.97 20.90 17.43
N VAL A 19 -16.42 19.75 17.07
CA VAL A 19 -15.16 19.69 16.35
C VAL A 19 -15.44 20.35 15.02
N VAL A 20 -15.12 21.63 14.89
CA VAL A 20 -15.12 22.32 13.62
C VAL A 20 -13.99 21.67 12.83
N ALA A 21 -14.34 20.95 11.76
CA ALA A 21 -13.37 20.40 10.84
C ALA A 21 -12.47 21.56 10.36
N GLU A 22 -11.17 21.38 10.51
CA GLU A 22 -10.19 22.41 10.19
C GLU A 22 -10.17 22.63 8.67
N ASP A 23 -10.34 23.87 8.22
CA ASP A 23 -10.15 24.23 6.82
C ASP A 23 -8.65 24.08 6.50
N LEU A 24 -8.28 23.01 5.80
CA LEU A 24 -6.90 22.73 5.43
C LEU A 24 -6.43 23.81 4.46
N LYS A 25 -5.32 24.47 4.79
CA LYS A 25 -4.60 25.35 3.85
C LYS A 25 -3.66 24.58 2.95
N GLU A 26 -3.15 23.48 3.41
CA GLU A 26 -2.22 22.58 2.71
C GLU A 26 -2.75 21.15 2.73
N PHE A 27 -2.79 20.51 1.56
CA PHE A 27 -3.09 19.09 1.42
C PHE A 27 -1.77 18.30 1.26
N ARG A 28 -1.54 17.35 2.16
CA ARG A 28 -0.26 16.66 2.35
C ARG A 28 -0.37 15.22 1.88
N ILE A 29 0.37 14.89 0.82
CA ILE A 29 0.40 13.57 0.17
C ILE A 29 1.61 12.78 0.66
N GLY A 30 1.38 11.64 1.33
CA GLY A 30 2.42 10.69 1.68
C GLY A 30 2.72 9.75 0.51
N ILE A 31 3.99 9.52 0.24
CA ILE A 31 4.43 8.60 -0.81
C ILE A 31 5.34 7.55 -0.18
N ILE A 32 4.91 6.27 -0.23
CA ILE A 32 5.70 5.16 0.33
C ILE A 32 7.05 5.01 -0.35
N GLY A 33 8.04 4.55 0.43
CA GLY A 33 9.41 4.30 -0.03
C GLY A 33 9.56 3.08 -0.94
N GLY A 34 10.81 2.84 -1.36
CA GLY A 34 11.19 1.60 -2.05
C GLY A 34 11.27 1.68 -3.56
N GLU A 35 11.08 2.87 -4.13
CA GLU A 35 11.33 3.19 -5.53
C GLU A 35 12.21 4.46 -5.62
N ASN A 36 12.70 4.78 -6.83
CA ASN A 36 13.45 6.02 -7.04
C ASN A 36 12.61 7.25 -6.66
N GLU A 37 13.14 8.09 -5.76
CA GLU A 37 12.41 9.26 -5.23
C GLU A 37 12.06 10.28 -6.30
N ALA A 38 12.98 10.56 -7.23
CA ALA A 38 12.73 11.53 -8.29
C ALA A 38 11.58 11.06 -9.22
N ASP A 39 11.47 9.76 -9.49
CA ASP A 39 10.37 9.19 -10.25
C ASP A 39 9.05 9.31 -9.51
N ARG A 40 9.05 8.99 -8.19
CA ARG A 40 7.86 9.11 -7.34
C ARG A 40 7.35 10.55 -7.32
N LEU A 41 8.22 11.53 -7.09
CA LEU A 41 7.83 12.94 -7.09
C LEU A 41 7.27 13.39 -8.45
N ARG A 42 7.93 13.00 -9.55
CA ARG A 42 7.48 13.33 -10.90
C ARG A 42 6.10 12.76 -11.21
N ASN A 43 5.82 11.52 -10.81
CA ASN A 43 4.57 10.85 -11.05
C ASN A 43 3.36 11.55 -10.38
N TYR A 44 3.60 12.25 -9.26
CA TYR A 44 2.56 12.98 -8.53
C TYR A 44 2.47 14.46 -8.88
N GLN A 45 3.28 14.98 -9.85
CA GLN A 45 3.26 16.39 -10.19
C GLN A 45 1.87 16.88 -10.63
N CYS A 46 1.14 16.08 -11.39
CA CYS A 46 -0.22 16.42 -11.83
C CYS A 46 -1.21 16.61 -10.66
N MET A 47 -0.99 15.90 -9.53
CA MET A 47 -1.81 16.09 -8.33
C MET A 47 -1.54 17.45 -7.68
N ILE A 48 -0.26 17.87 -7.65
CA ILE A 48 0.13 19.22 -7.16
C ILE A 48 -0.54 20.30 -7.99
N ASP A 49 -0.64 20.10 -9.30
CA ASP A 49 -1.17 21.11 -10.22
C ASP A 49 -2.70 21.21 -10.15
N GLN A 50 -3.41 20.11 -9.92
CA GLN A 50 -4.87 20.03 -10.02
C GLN A 50 -5.60 20.15 -8.68
N LEU A 51 -5.10 19.51 -7.62
CA LEU A 51 -5.81 19.41 -6.34
C LEU A 51 -6.04 20.76 -5.62
N PRO A 52 -5.18 21.80 -5.72
CA PRO A 52 -5.48 23.07 -5.08
C PRO A 52 -6.83 23.65 -5.51
N ALA A 53 -7.14 23.62 -6.81
CA ALA A 53 -8.41 24.10 -7.33
C ALA A 53 -9.59 23.22 -6.96
N VAL A 54 -9.39 21.89 -6.92
CA VAL A 54 -10.43 20.90 -6.57
C VAL A 54 -10.84 21.00 -5.11
N LEU A 55 -9.84 21.07 -4.23
CA LEU A 55 -10.04 21.02 -2.77
C LEU A 55 -10.24 22.40 -2.13
N GLY A 56 -9.90 23.47 -2.85
CA GLY A 56 -9.93 24.83 -2.30
C GLY A 56 -8.80 25.11 -1.30
N VAL A 57 -7.66 24.40 -1.43
CA VAL A 57 -6.47 24.61 -0.58
C VAL A 57 -5.47 25.55 -1.24
N GLU A 58 -4.63 26.20 -0.44
CA GLU A 58 -3.59 27.10 -0.96
C GLU A 58 -2.44 26.32 -1.61
N LYS A 59 -2.19 25.08 -1.14
CA LYS A 59 -1.00 24.28 -1.52
C LYS A 59 -1.25 22.79 -1.40
N VAL A 60 -0.59 22.02 -2.29
CA VAL A 60 -0.42 20.56 -2.19
C VAL A 60 1.06 20.26 -2.08
N SER A 61 1.45 19.40 -1.14
CA SER A 61 2.84 19.03 -0.91
C SER A 61 3.02 17.52 -0.87
N LEU A 62 4.13 17.06 -1.45
CA LEU A 62 4.52 15.65 -1.46
C LEU A 62 5.52 15.37 -0.34
N PHE A 63 5.33 14.26 0.36
CA PHE A 63 6.18 13.79 1.46
C PHE A 63 6.66 12.37 1.15
N PRO A 64 7.75 12.23 0.36
CA PRO A 64 8.33 10.92 0.07
C PRO A 64 9.01 10.38 1.32
N ALA A 65 8.58 9.21 1.78
CA ALA A 65 9.23 8.49 2.86
C ALA A 65 10.40 7.63 2.34
N ALA A 66 11.35 7.32 3.21
CA ALA A 66 12.43 6.39 2.89
C ALA A 66 11.92 4.95 2.76
N ASP A 67 10.95 4.58 3.59
CA ASP A 67 10.33 3.25 3.71
C ASP A 67 8.82 3.38 3.91
N TYR A 68 8.16 2.24 4.11
CA TYR A 68 6.70 2.19 4.35
C TYR A 68 6.33 2.79 5.72
N ASP A 69 7.17 2.54 6.75
CA ASP A 69 6.87 3.00 8.11
C ASP A 69 6.81 4.53 8.20
N GLY A 70 7.68 5.24 7.49
CA GLY A 70 7.65 6.71 7.49
C GLY A 70 6.30 7.28 7.03
N THR A 71 5.66 6.70 6.00
CA THR A 71 4.32 7.11 5.57
C THR A 71 3.26 6.69 6.59
N ILE A 72 3.36 5.49 7.16
CA ILE A 72 2.44 4.97 8.19
C ILE A 72 2.45 5.89 9.42
N GLN A 73 3.64 6.25 9.92
CA GLN A 73 3.77 7.16 11.06
C GLN A 73 3.26 8.57 10.76
N GLY A 74 3.45 9.04 9.52
CA GLY A 74 2.88 10.32 9.06
C GLY A 74 1.36 10.35 9.10
N LEU A 75 0.70 9.26 8.72
CA LEU A 75 -0.76 9.10 8.80
C LEU A 75 -1.25 8.99 10.25
N LEU A 76 -0.60 8.17 11.07
CA LEU A 76 -0.92 8.00 12.50
C LEU A 76 -0.74 9.31 13.28
N GLY A 77 0.31 10.07 12.96
CA GLY A 77 0.60 11.38 13.55
C GLY A 77 -0.25 12.54 13.01
N GLY A 78 -1.12 12.30 12.01
CA GLY A 78 -1.96 13.33 11.39
C GLY A 78 -1.17 14.38 10.59
N THR A 79 0.09 14.08 10.21
CA THR A 79 0.94 14.96 9.41
C THR A 79 0.76 14.75 7.91
N LEU A 80 0.03 13.71 7.50
CA LEU A 80 -0.37 13.42 6.14
C LEU A 80 -1.90 13.42 6.02
N ASP A 81 -2.42 13.84 4.89
CA ASP A 81 -3.86 13.89 4.62
C ASP A 81 -4.32 12.77 3.69
N TYR A 82 -3.43 12.27 2.84
CA TYR A 82 -3.67 11.20 1.89
C TYR A 82 -2.40 10.38 1.67
N ALA A 83 -2.58 9.08 1.45
CA ALA A 83 -1.58 8.18 0.90
C ALA A 83 -2.23 6.97 0.19
N GLU A 84 -1.49 6.34 -0.70
CA GLU A 84 -1.77 4.99 -1.18
C GLU A 84 -0.92 4.00 -0.39
N LEU A 85 -1.56 3.02 0.23
CA LEU A 85 -0.90 2.01 1.05
C LEU A 85 -1.10 0.62 0.44
N GLY A 86 -0.16 -0.29 0.69
CA GLY A 86 -0.49 -1.69 0.62
C GLY A 86 -1.49 -2.06 1.74
N ALA A 87 -2.33 -3.07 1.52
CA ALA A 87 -3.34 -3.47 2.50
C ALA A 87 -2.76 -3.85 3.88
N SER A 88 -1.51 -4.36 3.94
CA SER A 88 -0.79 -4.64 5.19
C SER A 88 -0.38 -3.36 5.92
N GLY A 89 0.12 -2.34 5.19
CA GLY A 89 0.42 -1.02 5.77
C GLY A 89 -0.82 -0.37 6.34
N TYR A 90 -1.94 -0.41 5.60
CA TYR A 90 -3.23 0.04 6.10
C TYR A 90 -3.67 -0.75 7.36
N ALA A 91 -3.51 -2.09 7.34
CA ALA A 91 -3.84 -2.92 8.49
C ALA A 91 -3.02 -2.51 9.74
N LYS A 92 -1.75 -2.11 9.58
CA LYS A 92 -0.93 -1.57 10.67
C LYS A 92 -1.52 -0.28 11.21
N VAL A 93 -1.84 0.69 10.35
CA VAL A 93 -2.49 1.93 10.78
C VAL A 93 -3.79 1.63 11.54
N TYR A 94 -4.66 0.78 11.00
CA TYR A 94 -5.93 0.41 11.61
C TYR A 94 -5.79 -0.28 12.97
N LEU A 95 -4.81 -1.16 13.12
CA LEU A 95 -4.57 -1.88 14.37
C LEU A 95 -4.00 -0.98 15.47
N GLU A 96 -3.22 0.04 15.11
CA GLU A 96 -2.67 1.02 16.04
C GLU A 96 -3.69 2.12 16.39
N ASN A 97 -4.39 2.65 15.39
CA ASN A 97 -5.45 3.65 15.57
C ASN A 97 -6.50 3.53 14.44
N PRO A 98 -7.66 2.85 14.70
CA PRO A 98 -8.70 2.64 13.70
C PRO A 98 -9.35 3.93 13.20
N ASP A 99 -9.21 5.03 13.95
CA ASP A 99 -9.79 6.33 13.63
C ASP A 99 -8.78 7.28 12.94
N ALA A 100 -7.57 6.83 12.62
CA ALA A 100 -6.56 7.68 12.00
C ALA A 100 -6.91 8.01 10.54
N VAL A 101 -7.29 7.01 9.75
CA VAL A 101 -7.58 7.14 8.32
C VAL A 101 -8.79 6.30 7.90
N GLU A 102 -9.42 6.73 6.80
CA GLU A 102 -10.50 6.00 6.12
C GLU A 102 -10.01 5.48 4.77
N PRO A 103 -10.19 4.17 4.44
CA PRO A 103 -9.98 3.66 3.10
C PRO A 103 -11.21 4.04 2.26
N ILE A 104 -11.01 4.80 1.18
CA ILE A 104 -12.11 5.34 0.37
C ILE A 104 -12.20 4.72 -1.00
N LEU A 105 -11.06 4.34 -1.60
CA LEU A 105 -10.97 3.79 -2.95
C LEU A 105 -9.91 2.69 -3.02
N THR A 106 -10.03 1.86 -4.05
CA THR A 106 -8.99 0.93 -4.50
C THR A 106 -8.94 0.90 -6.02
N THR A 107 -7.82 0.44 -6.60
CA THR A 107 -7.67 0.30 -8.06
C THR A 107 -8.43 -0.91 -8.60
N VAL A 108 -8.85 -0.81 -9.87
CA VAL A 108 -9.52 -1.88 -10.62
C VAL A 108 -8.65 -2.27 -11.79
N GLN A 109 -8.29 -3.55 -11.89
CA GLN A 109 -7.49 -4.12 -12.95
C GLN A 109 -8.23 -4.14 -14.28
N THR A 110 -7.53 -4.43 -15.37
CA THR A 110 -8.11 -4.49 -16.73
C THR A 110 -9.14 -5.60 -16.91
N ASP A 111 -9.11 -6.65 -16.09
CA ASP A 111 -10.09 -7.74 -16.05
C ASP A 111 -11.28 -7.46 -15.11
N GLY A 112 -11.30 -6.29 -14.46
CA GLY A 112 -12.32 -5.89 -13.50
C GLY A 112 -12.07 -6.36 -12.07
N SER A 113 -11.02 -7.11 -11.79
CA SER A 113 -10.66 -7.51 -10.42
C SER A 113 -10.13 -6.33 -9.61
N MET A 114 -10.37 -6.37 -8.29
CA MET A 114 -9.83 -5.42 -7.33
C MET A 114 -8.72 -6.07 -6.50
N GLY A 115 -7.86 -6.83 -7.17
CA GLY A 115 -6.81 -7.59 -6.51
C GLY A 115 -5.60 -7.79 -7.40
N TYR A 116 -4.55 -8.33 -6.79
CA TYR A 116 -3.25 -8.60 -7.40
C TYR A 116 -2.59 -9.79 -6.69
N HIS A 117 -1.37 -10.14 -7.04
CA HIS A 117 -0.67 -11.29 -6.48
C HIS A 117 0.73 -10.92 -5.96
N THR A 118 1.17 -11.60 -4.91
CA THR A 118 2.60 -11.75 -4.69
C THR A 118 3.16 -12.61 -5.82
N ILE A 119 4.27 -12.17 -6.38
CA ILE A 119 5.05 -12.91 -7.38
C ILE A 119 6.42 -13.18 -6.76
N MET A 120 6.80 -14.44 -6.66
CA MET A 120 8.18 -14.81 -6.28
C MET A 120 8.99 -14.99 -7.55
N VAL A 121 10.10 -14.27 -7.63
CA VAL A 121 11.01 -14.31 -8.77
C VAL A 121 12.40 -14.77 -8.37
N ALA A 122 13.08 -15.42 -9.30
CA ALA A 122 14.51 -15.68 -9.24
C ALA A 122 15.14 -15.35 -10.60
N ARG A 123 16.48 -15.30 -10.64
CA ARG A 123 17.14 -15.18 -11.93
C ARG A 123 16.97 -16.47 -12.76
N LYS A 124 16.78 -16.29 -14.05
CA LYS A 124 16.62 -17.42 -15.00
C LYS A 124 17.83 -18.32 -15.03
N ASP A 125 19.03 -17.79 -14.90
CA ASP A 125 20.30 -18.54 -14.90
C ASP A 125 20.59 -19.23 -13.56
N SER A 126 19.76 -19.06 -12.52
CA SER A 126 19.89 -19.73 -11.23
C SER A 126 19.57 -21.23 -11.29
N GLY A 127 18.87 -21.67 -12.34
CA GLY A 127 18.38 -23.04 -12.49
C GLY A 127 17.15 -23.37 -11.63
N MET A 128 16.65 -22.44 -10.82
CA MET A 128 15.38 -22.60 -10.08
C MET A 128 14.20 -22.50 -11.04
N THR A 129 13.19 -23.34 -10.85
CA THR A 129 11.99 -23.41 -11.72
C THR A 129 10.68 -23.48 -10.96
N ARG A 130 10.72 -23.68 -9.65
CA ARG A 130 9.54 -23.84 -8.77
C ARG A 130 9.86 -23.41 -7.36
N VAL A 131 8.83 -23.24 -6.56
CA VAL A 131 8.93 -22.67 -5.21
C VAL A 131 9.79 -23.53 -4.25
N GLU A 132 9.79 -24.86 -4.41
CA GLU A 132 10.55 -25.75 -3.56
C GLU A 132 12.07 -25.59 -3.74
N ASP A 133 12.51 -25.02 -4.85
CA ASP A 133 13.93 -24.78 -5.16
C ASP A 133 14.55 -23.69 -4.28
N ILE A 134 13.73 -22.92 -3.52
CA ILE A 134 14.23 -21.95 -2.53
C ILE A 134 14.82 -22.59 -1.28
N LYS A 135 14.71 -23.93 -1.12
CA LYS A 135 15.25 -24.63 0.04
C LYS A 135 16.75 -24.39 0.17
N GLY A 136 17.17 -23.90 1.34
CA GLY A 136 18.57 -23.58 1.62
C GLY A 136 19.11 -22.38 0.84
N LYS A 137 18.25 -21.56 0.23
CA LYS A 137 18.59 -20.33 -0.51
C LYS A 137 18.35 -19.08 0.34
N LYS A 138 18.85 -17.94 -0.10
CA LYS A 138 18.56 -16.64 0.48
C LYS A 138 17.31 -16.05 -0.15
N LEU A 139 16.29 -15.80 0.66
CA LEU A 139 15.03 -15.21 0.21
C LEU A 139 14.93 -13.75 0.66
N GLY A 140 14.76 -12.85 -0.30
CA GLY A 140 14.49 -11.43 -0.05
C GLY A 140 13.00 -11.14 0.03
N PHE A 141 12.64 -10.26 0.97
CA PHE A 141 11.33 -9.61 1.08
C PHE A 141 11.45 -8.13 0.72
N ALA A 142 10.34 -7.50 0.29
CA ALA A 142 10.40 -6.09 -0.11
C ALA A 142 10.57 -5.15 1.08
N ASP A 143 9.58 -5.15 1.99
CA ASP A 143 9.51 -4.26 3.16
C ASP A 143 8.67 -4.93 4.26
N PRO A 144 8.98 -4.78 5.56
CA PRO A 144 8.23 -5.40 6.66
C PRO A 144 6.73 -5.06 6.69
N ASP A 145 6.36 -3.90 6.18
CA ASP A 145 4.97 -3.43 6.13
C ASP A 145 4.28 -3.72 4.79
N SER A 146 5.01 -4.32 3.82
CA SER A 146 4.46 -4.70 2.52
C SER A 146 3.50 -5.89 2.62
N THR A 147 2.39 -5.80 1.89
CA THR A 147 1.41 -6.90 1.76
C THR A 147 1.99 -8.06 0.98
N SER A 148 2.26 -7.84 -0.31
CA SER A 148 2.77 -8.87 -1.24
C SER A 148 4.25 -9.15 -1.07
N GLY A 149 5.01 -8.17 -0.57
CA GLY A 149 6.44 -8.30 -0.36
C GLY A 149 6.82 -9.01 0.94
N TYR A 150 5.90 -9.12 1.91
CA TYR A 150 6.23 -9.74 3.20
C TYR A 150 5.05 -10.48 3.84
N LEU A 151 3.94 -9.80 4.18
CA LEU A 151 2.87 -10.42 4.97
C LEU A 151 2.32 -11.68 4.28
N ILE A 152 1.87 -11.55 3.03
CA ILE A 152 1.23 -12.65 2.30
C ILE A 152 2.19 -13.82 2.06
N PRO A 153 3.41 -13.62 1.53
CA PRO A 153 4.33 -14.76 1.40
C PRO A 153 4.64 -15.42 2.75
N THR A 154 4.75 -14.67 3.84
CA THR A 154 5.02 -15.26 5.16
C THR A 154 3.90 -16.18 5.62
N VAL A 155 2.62 -15.87 5.33
CA VAL A 155 1.47 -16.67 5.79
C VAL A 155 1.00 -17.72 4.78
N THR A 156 1.32 -17.56 3.48
CA THR A 156 0.81 -18.47 2.43
C THR A 156 1.86 -19.41 1.83
N LEU A 157 3.14 -19.01 1.78
CA LEU A 157 4.22 -19.91 1.33
C LEU A 157 4.35 -21.20 2.14
N PRO A 158 4.10 -21.23 3.47
CA PRO A 158 4.16 -22.48 4.21
C PRO A 158 3.31 -23.60 3.61
N GLU A 159 2.15 -23.31 3.03
CA GLU A 159 1.33 -24.33 2.35
C GLU A 159 2.09 -24.96 1.17
N ALA A 160 2.71 -24.15 0.32
CA ALA A 160 3.51 -24.62 -0.81
C ALA A 160 4.82 -25.31 -0.39
N LEU A 161 5.28 -25.08 0.85
CA LEU A 161 6.51 -25.63 1.41
C LEU A 161 6.26 -26.80 2.38
N GLY A 162 5.13 -27.49 2.24
CA GLY A 162 4.78 -28.67 3.05
C GLY A 162 4.48 -28.35 4.52
N GLY A 163 3.90 -27.19 4.79
CA GLY A 163 3.47 -26.71 6.11
C GLY A 163 4.57 -26.12 6.97
N LYS A 164 5.78 -25.94 6.45
CA LYS A 164 6.91 -25.40 7.22
C LYS A 164 6.98 -23.89 7.11
N PRO A 165 7.23 -23.17 8.22
CA PRO A 165 7.54 -21.74 8.19
C PRO A 165 8.70 -21.44 7.23
N VAL A 166 8.62 -20.33 6.50
CA VAL A 166 9.62 -19.94 5.50
C VAL A 166 11.05 -19.96 6.07
N LYS A 167 11.22 -19.40 7.28
CA LYS A 167 12.52 -19.34 7.99
C LYS A 167 13.17 -20.69 8.30
N GLU A 168 12.38 -21.77 8.27
CA GLU A 168 12.90 -23.14 8.49
C GLU A 168 13.31 -23.83 7.18
N VAL A 169 12.90 -23.26 6.04
CA VAL A 169 13.14 -23.83 4.71
C VAL A 169 14.32 -23.16 4.03
N VAL A 170 14.41 -21.83 4.11
CA VAL A 170 15.47 -21.04 3.47
C VAL A 170 16.69 -20.91 4.38
N ALA A 171 17.87 -20.63 3.82
CA ALA A 171 19.08 -20.41 4.60
C ALA A 171 19.07 -19.08 5.34
N GLU A 172 18.52 -18.05 4.71
CA GLU A 172 18.51 -16.68 5.23
C GLU A 172 17.33 -15.92 4.64
N THR A 173 16.79 -14.97 5.41
CA THR A 173 15.83 -13.98 4.91
C THR A 173 16.35 -12.58 5.15
N GLY A 174 15.99 -11.63 4.28
CA GLY A 174 16.32 -10.21 4.42
C GLY A 174 15.33 -9.32 3.69
N PHE A 175 15.53 -8.00 3.78
CA PHE A 175 14.68 -7.00 3.13
C PHE A 175 15.48 -6.21 2.10
N GLY A 176 14.88 -5.99 0.92
CA GLY A 176 15.47 -5.19 -0.16
C GLY A 176 15.23 -3.68 -0.02
N GLY A 177 14.41 -3.25 0.95
CA GLY A 177 14.04 -1.84 1.12
C GLY A 177 12.99 -1.36 0.10
N GLY A 178 12.14 -2.27 -0.40
CA GLY A 178 11.06 -2.01 -1.35
C GLY A 178 11.08 -2.98 -2.53
N HIS A 179 10.03 -2.95 -3.34
CA HIS A 179 9.84 -3.94 -4.40
C HIS A 179 10.83 -3.81 -5.55
N GLU A 180 11.07 -2.58 -6.03
CA GLU A 180 12.02 -2.30 -7.10
C GLU A 180 13.44 -2.69 -6.67
N ASN A 181 13.87 -2.21 -5.51
CA ASN A 181 15.18 -2.53 -4.96
C ASN A 181 15.37 -4.04 -4.76
N LEU A 182 14.35 -4.74 -4.25
CA LEU A 182 14.44 -6.19 -4.06
C LEU A 182 14.68 -6.94 -5.37
N VAL A 183 13.95 -6.62 -6.45
CA VAL A 183 14.17 -7.25 -7.76
C VAL A 183 15.59 -6.97 -8.27
N LEU A 184 16.08 -5.74 -8.09
CA LEU A 184 17.47 -5.41 -8.44
C LEU A 184 18.48 -6.20 -7.59
N GLU A 185 18.23 -6.41 -6.31
CA GLU A 185 19.09 -7.22 -5.43
C GLU A 185 19.06 -8.71 -5.80
N VAL A 186 17.94 -9.24 -6.30
CA VAL A 186 17.88 -10.60 -6.89
C VAL A 186 18.75 -10.67 -8.14
N LEU A 187 18.67 -9.68 -9.03
CA LEU A 187 19.50 -9.63 -10.24
C LEU A 187 21.00 -9.50 -9.92
N LYS A 188 21.36 -8.81 -8.83
CA LYS A 188 22.75 -8.67 -8.33
C LYS A 188 23.23 -9.84 -7.48
N VAL A 189 22.41 -10.89 -7.27
CA VAL A 189 22.76 -12.08 -6.47
C VAL A 189 22.90 -11.84 -4.97
N THR A 190 22.38 -10.73 -4.45
CA THR A 190 22.30 -10.51 -3.00
C THR A 190 21.31 -11.52 -2.38
N PHE A 191 20.18 -11.72 -3.06
CA PHE A 191 19.21 -12.78 -2.77
C PHE A 191 19.13 -13.75 -3.95
N ASP A 192 18.87 -15.02 -3.66
CA ASP A 192 18.65 -16.04 -4.69
C ASP A 192 17.25 -15.93 -5.29
N ALA A 193 16.26 -15.57 -4.48
CA ALA A 193 14.89 -15.32 -4.86
C ALA A 193 14.32 -14.14 -4.08
N GLY A 194 13.25 -13.53 -4.58
CA GLY A 194 12.60 -12.40 -3.89
C GLY A 194 11.10 -12.32 -4.18
N THR A 195 10.34 -11.71 -3.26
CA THR A 195 8.89 -11.52 -3.37
C THR A 195 8.54 -10.11 -3.79
N THR A 196 7.89 -9.97 -4.93
CA THR A 196 7.39 -8.72 -5.47
C THR A 196 5.90 -8.83 -5.81
N PHE A 197 5.37 -8.02 -6.72
CA PHE A 197 3.97 -8.07 -7.10
C PHE A 197 3.72 -7.82 -8.60
N GLY A 198 2.60 -8.37 -9.06
CA GLY A 198 2.02 -8.15 -10.37
C GLY A 198 0.52 -8.42 -10.36
N SER A 199 -0.19 -7.88 -11.33
CA SER A 199 -1.65 -8.06 -11.44
C SER A 199 -2.06 -9.52 -11.65
N GLY A 200 -1.19 -10.34 -12.23
CA GLY A 200 -1.56 -11.69 -12.69
C GLY A 200 -2.41 -11.67 -13.97
N VAL A 201 -2.75 -10.50 -14.49
CA VAL A 201 -3.44 -10.30 -15.77
C VAL A 201 -2.39 -10.11 -16.87
N GLY A 202 -2.55 -10.78 -18.01
CA GLY A 202 -1.51 -10.86 -19.06
C GLY A 202 -0.46 -11.92 -18.73
N GLU A 203 0.70 -11.81 -19.37
CA GLU A 203 1.75 -12.82 -19.31
C GLU A 203 2.92 -12.37 -18.41
N PHE A 204 3.50 -13.31 -17.63
CA PHE A 204 4.69 -13.01 -16.82
C PHE A 204 5.86 -12.47 -17.65
N LYS A 205 6.09 -13.01 -18.87
CA LYS A 205 7.17 -12.57 -19.76
C LYS A 205 7.09 -11.08 -20.15
N ASP A 206 5.91 -10.48 -20.04
CA ASP A 206 5.67 -9.06 -20.32
C ASP A 206 5.64 -8.21 -19.03
N GLY A 207 5.81 -8.81 -17.85
CA GLY A 207 5.70 -8.16 -16.54
C GLY A 207 4.27 -8.00 -16.07
N TYR A 208 3.31 -8.73 -16.67
CA TYR A 208 1.87 -8.56 -16.51
C TYR A 208 1.37 -7.19 -17.03
N THR A 209 0.11 -6.83 -16.76
CA THR A 209 -0.46 -5.53 -17.16
C THR A 209 -0.15 -4.43 -16.16
N SER A 210 0.07 -4.77 -14.88
CA SER A 210 0.40 -3.81 -13.83
C SER A 210 1.20 -4.47 -12.68
N GLY A 211 1.75 -3.65 -11.82
CA GLY A 211 2.55 -4.06 -10.68
C GLY A 211 4.02 -3.68 -10.82
N ASN A 212 4.85 -4.10 -9.86
CA ASN A 212 6.26 -3.70 -9.82
C ASN A 212 7.04 -4.16 -11.06
N LEU A 213 6.83 -5.40 -11.51
CA LEU A 213 7.54 -5.92 -12.69
C LEU A 213 7.21 -5.09 -13.94
N ARG A 214 5.92 -4.76 -14.16
CA ARG A 214 5.48 -3.92 -15.26
C ARG A 214 6.11 -2.53 -15.18
N LYS A 215 6.07 -1.89 -14.01
CA LYS A 215 6.71 -0.58 -13.79
C LYS A 215 8.20 -0.59 -14.12
N MET A 216 8.93 -1.64 -13.72
CA MET A 216 10.37 -1.77 -14.00
C MET A 216 10.65 -1.99 -15.48
N VAL A 217 9.79 -2.74 -16.19
CA VAL A 217 9.89 -2.92 -17.65
C VAL A 217 9.64 -1.59 -18.37
N ASP A 218 8.59 -0.84 -17.97
CA ASP A 218 8.25 0.46 -18.56
C ASP A 218 9.34 1.51 -18.34
N LYS A 219 10.05 1.45 -17.19
CA LYS A 219 11.24 2.27 -16.91
C LYS A 219 12.48 1.81 -17.71
N GLY A 220 12.44 0.65 -18.37
CA GLY A 220 13.61 0.09 -19.09
C GLY A 220 14.72 -0.42 -18.17
N ILE A 221 14.45 -0.66 -16.88
CA ILE A 221 15.42 -1.15 -15.89
C ILE A 221 15.32 -2.66 -15.62
N LEU A 222 14.37 -3.35 -16.25
CA LEU A 222 14.16 -4.79 -16.14
C LEU A 222 13.91 -5.41 -17.51
N ASN A 223 14.66 -6.46 -17.83
CA ASN A 223 14.32 -7.39 -18.89
C ASN A 223 13.72 -8.66 -18.28
N MET A 224 12.48 -8.98 -18.61
CA MET A 224 11.79 -10.15 -18.09
C MET A 224 12.43 -11.48 -18.49
N ASP A 225 13.26 -11.49 -19.54
CA ASP A 225 14.05 -12.67 -19.92
C ASP A 225 15.13 -13.04 -18.89
N ASP A 226 15.47 -12.14 -17.98
CA ASP A 226 16.44 -12.39 -16.88
C ASP A 226 15.80 -13.07 -15.67
N LEU A 227 14.47 -13.14 -15.61
CA LEU A 227 13.72 -13.67 -14.47
C LEU A 227 12.93 -14.94 -14.81
N VAL A 228 12.61 -15.69 -13.78
CA VAL A 228 11.64 -16.79 -13.77
C VAL A 228 10.68 -16.58 -12.60
N GLU A 229 9.39 -16.86 -12.83
CA GLU A 229 8.37 -16.93 -11.78
C GLU A 229 8.46 -18.29 -11.09
N LEU A 230 8.71 -18.28 -9.77
CA LEU A 230 8.76 -19.50 -8.97
C LEU A 230 7.41 -19.81 -8.31
N TRP A 231 6.66 -18.77 -7.98
CA TRP A 231 5.39 -18.90 -7.28
C TRP A 231 4.56 -17.63 -7.40
N LYS A 232 3.25 -17.84 -7.35
CA LYS A 232 2.23 -16.79 -7.31
C LYS A 232 1.24 -17.07 -6.18
N SER A 233 0.95 -16.07 -5.35
CA SER A 233 -0.01 -16.18 -4.25
C SER A 233 -1.45 -16.32 -4.75
N PRO A 234 -2.40 -16.73 -3.90
CA PRO A 234 -3.81 -16.38 -4.09
C PRO A 234 -4.01 -14.88 -4.30
N LEU A 235 -5.16 -14.49 -4.86
CA LEU A 235 -5.50 -13.08 -5.06
C LEU A 235 -5.57 -12.35 -3.73
N ILE A 236 -4.93 -11.20 -3.65
CA ILE A 236 -4.92 -10.27 -2.51
C ILE A 236 -5.60 -8.96 -2.91
N PRO A 237 -6.37 -8.30 -2.02
CA PRO A 237 -6.99 -7.03 -2.33
C PRO A 237 -5.94 -5.98 -2.73
N ASN A 238 -6.20 -5.20 -3.78
CA ASN A 238 -5.41 -4.01 -4.10
C ASN A 238 -5.39 -3.08 -2.88
N GLY A 239 -4.29 -2.35 -2.71
CA GLY A 239 -4.12 -1.45 -1.57
C GLY A 239 -5.13 -0.31 -1.57
N PRO A 240 -5.47 0.24 -0.38
CA PRO A 240 -6.38 1.37 -0.28
C PRO A 240 -5.72 2.69 -0.64
N ILE A 241 -6.51 3.55 -1.24
CA ILE A 241 -6.37 4.99 -1.13
C ILE A 241 -6.99 5.39 0.20
N VAL A 242 -6.20 5.95 1.10
CA VAL A 242 -6.64 6.38 2.42
C VAL A 242 -6.60 7.90 2.55
N VAL A 243 -7.57 8.45 3.27
CA VAL A 243 -7.60 9.86 3.67
C VAL A 243 -7.67 9.97 5.18
N ARG A 244 -7.14 11.05 5.76
CA ARG A 244 -7.21 11.31 7.19
C ARG A 244 -8.66 11.43 7.65
N SER A 245 -9.06 10.67 8.67
CA SER A 245 -10.46 10.62 9.13
C SER A 245 -10.98 11.97 9.61
N SER A 246 -10.13 12.80 10.22
CA SER A 246 -10.49 14.15 10.70
C SER A 246 -10.62 15.22 9.61
N MET A 247 -10.34 14.88 8.33
CA MET A 247 -10.61 15.77 7.20
C MET A 247 -12.12 16.01 7.08
N ASN A 248 -12.54 17.23 6.70
CA ASN A 248 -13.96 17.50 6.57
C ASN A 248 -14.59 16.68 5.41
N ASP A 249 -15.86 16.32 5.57
CA ASP A 249 -16.54 15.39 4.66
C ASP A 249 -16.71 15.94 3.24
N ASP A 250 -16.85 17.27 3.08
CA ASP A 250 -16.93 17.93 1.76
C ASP A 250 -15.59 17.78 1.00
N MET A 251 -14.47 17.94 1.70
CA MET A 251 -13.15 17.76 1.10
C MET A 251 -12.88 16.30 0.75
N LYS A 252 -13.26 15.33 1.62
CA LYS A 252 -13.18 13.90 1.31
C LYS A 252 -14.01 13.55 0.07
N ALA A 253 -15.24 14.09 -0.01
CA ALA A 253 -16.12 13.86 -1.16
C ALA A 253 -15.52 14.42 -2.46
N LYS A 254 -15.01 15.66 -2.45
CA LYS A 254 -14.35 16.28 -3.61
C LYS A 254 -13.12 15.51 -4.05
N PHE A 255 -12.28 15.07 -3.11
CA PHE A 255 -11.11 14.27 -3.41
C PHE A 255 -11.49 12.91 -4.03
N LYS A 256 -12.47 12.22 -3.44
CA LYS A 256 -12.97 10.95 -3.97
C LYS A 256 -13.55 11.10 -5.38
N GLU A 257 -14.37 12.14 -5.61
CA GLU A 257 -14.94 12.43 -6.93
C GLU A 257 -13.85 12.72 -7.96
N PHE A 258 -12.85 13.54 -7.60
CA PHE A 258 -11.69 13.81 -8.44
C PHE A 258 -10.99 12.52 -8.85
N MET A 259 -10.65 11.63 -7.88
CA MET A 259 -9.97 10.37 -8.15
C MET A 259 -10.81 9.45 -9.05
N LEU A 260 -12.11 9.31 -8.80
CA LEU A 260 -13.00 8.49 -9.62
C LEU A 260 -13.12 9.02 -11.07
N ALA A 261 -13.03 10.32 -11.26
CA ALA A 261 -13.08 10.95 -12.58
C ALA A 261 -11.75 10.88 -13.34
N LEU A 262 -10.62 10.85 -12.61
CA LEU A 262 -9.27 11.00 -13.15
C LEU A 262 -8.93 10.08 -14.34
N PRO A 263 -9.31 8.79 -14.37
CA PRO A 263 -9.06 7.93 -15.53
C PRO A 263 -9.64 8.44 -16.85
N LYS A 264 -10.69 9.26 -16.78
CA LYS A 264 -11.39 9.85 -17.95
C LYS A 264 -11.00 11.29 -18.21
N THR A 265 -10.73 12.06 -17.17
CA THR A 265 -10.45 13.50 -17.28
C THR A 265 -8.98 13.79 -17.55
N ASP A 266 -8.09 12.95 -16.98
CA ASP A 266 -6.63 13.02 -17.19
C ASP A 266 -6.01 11.61 -17.07
N ALA A 267 -6.15 10.83 -18.13
CA ALA A 267 -5.60 9.47 -18.21
C ALA A 267 -4.07 9.43 -18.04
N ALA A 268 -3.36 10.51 -18.41
CA ALA A 268 -1.91 10.59 -18.24
C ALA A 268 -1.53 10.71 -16.77
N CYS A 269 -2.23 11.55 -16.00
CA CYS A 269 -2.05 11.65 -14.55
C CYS A 269 -2.40 10.33 -13.86
N PHE A 270 -3.53 9.71 -14.21
CA PHE A 270 -3.92 8.42 -13.68
C PHE A 270 -2.85 7.33 -13.91
N SER A 271 -2.35 7.21 -15.14
CA SER A 271 -1.29 6.26 -15.48
C SER A 271 0.02 6.58 -14.75
N ALA A 272 0.38 7.85 -14.58
CA ALA A 272 1.59 8.24 -13.87
C ALA A 272 1.56 7.82 -12.40
N ILE A 273 0.46 8.08 -11.69
CA ILE A 273 0.35 7.75 -10.25
C ILE A 273 0.20 6.25 -10.00
N GLN A 274 -0.51 5.50 -10.87
CA GLN A 274 -0.76 4.09 -10.66
C GLN A 274 0.36 3.19 -11.22
N GLY A 275 0.88 3.53 -12.39
CA GLY A 275 1.89 2.74 -13.12
C GLY A 275 1.36 1.39 -13.59
N GLY A 276 1.27 1.22 -14.91
CA GLY A 276 0.66 0.07 -15.55
C GLY A 276 -0.80 0.31 -15.95
N ASP A 277 -1.45 -0.72 -16.44
CA ASP A 277 -2.80 -0.65 -16.99
C ASP A 277 -3.85 -0.97 -15.93
N PHE A 278 -4.68 0.00 -15.63
CA PHE A 278 -5.86 -0.12 -14.78
C PHE A 278 -7.08 0.50 -15.48
N THR A 279 -8.29 0.06 -15.10
CA THR A 279 -9.53 0.63 -15.65
C THR A 279 -10.03 1.83 -14.84
N GLY A 280 -9.61 1.98 -13.59
CA GLY A 280 -10.02 3.07 -12.71
C GLY A 280 -9.97 2.71 -11.24
N PHE A 281 -10.84 3.34 -10.48
CA PHE A 281 -11.00 3.12 -9.04
C PHE A 281 -12.42 2.62 -8.72
N ALA A 282 -12.53 1.89 -7.61
CA ALA A 282 -13.79 1.48 -6.99
C ALA A 282 -13.83 1.92 -5.53
N GLU A 283 -15.01 2.24 -5.01
CA GLU A 283 -15.21 2.56 -3.60
C GLU A 283 -15.05 1.30 -2.75
N VAL A 284 -14.38 1.45 -1.62
CA VAL A 284 -14.16 0.41 -0.61
C VAL A 284 -14.27 0.98 0.79
N ASP A 285 -14.45 0.09 1.75
CA ASP A 285 -14.41 0.40 3.18
C ASP A 285 -13.48 -0.58 3.92
N VAL A 286 -13.42 -0.46 5.23
CA VAL A 286 -12.61 -1.32 6.10
C VAL A 286 -12.93 -2.81 5.95
N ASN A 287 -14.19 -3.18 5.62
CA ASN A 287 -14.59 -4.58 5.50
C ASN A 287 -13.89 -5.28 4.34
N PHE A 288 -13.59 -4.54 3.26
CA PHE A 288 -12.80 -5.05 2.13
C PHE A 288 -11.40 -5.54 2.55
N TYR A 289 -10.82 -4.90 3.57
CA TYR A 289 -9.46 -5.20 4.07
C TYR A 289 -9.43 -6.12 5.29
N LYS A 290 -10.60 -6.52 5.82
CA LYS A 290 -10.69 -7.35 7.02
C LYS A 290 -9.81 -8.62 6.98
N PRO A 291 -9.73 -9.39 5.88
CA PRO A 291 -8.86 -10.56 5.82
C PRO A 291 -7.37 -10.22 6.03
N ILE A 292 -6.91 -9.08 5.53
CA ILE A 292 -5.51 -8.64 5.69
C ILE A 292 -5.27 -8.11 7.10
N ILE A 293 -6.23 -7.38 7.67
CA ILE A 293 -6.18 -6.91 9.07
C ILE A 293 -6.06 -8.12 10.01
N ASP A 294 -6.87 -9.16 9.80
CA ASP A 294 -6.87 -10.37 10.63
C ASP A 294 -5.55 -11.16 10.45
N ALA A 295 -5.05 -11.29 9.22
CA ALA A 295 -3.75 -11.92 8.95
C ALA A 295 -2.60 -11.18 9.64
N ARG A 296 -2.57 -9.84 9.55
CA ARG A 296 -1.53 -9.04 10.21
C ARG A 296 -1.63 -9.15 11.74
N ARG A 297 -2.84 -9.10 12.30
CA ARG A 297 -3.04 -9.28 13.76
C ARG A 297 -2.49 -10.62 14.24
N ALA A 298 -2.70 -11.69 13.48
CA ALA A 298 -2.20 -13.00 13.82
C ALA A 298 -0.66 -13.09 13.79
N THR A 299 0.00 -12.34 12.90
CA THR A 299 1.47 -12.33 12.82
C THR A 299 2.14 -11.50 13.91
N ILE A 300 1.46 -10.52 14.51
CA ILE A 300 1.99 -9.70 15.62
C ILE A 300 1.85 -10.43 16.95
N GLY A 301 0.83 -11.30 17.09
CA GLY A 301 0.53 -12.03 18.33
C GLY A 301 1.21 -13.39 18.49
N GLY A 302 1.99 -13.83 17.51
CA GLY A 302 2.80 -15.05 17.50
C GLY A 302 4.29 -14.74 17.54
#